data_1680e00220acf966a1e4d2d1d24ace3c
#
_entry.id   1680e00220acf966a1e4d2d1d24ace3c
#
_cell.length_a   1.000
_cell.length_b   1.000
_cell.length_c   1.000
_cell.angle_alpha   90.00
_cell.angle_beta   90.00
_cell.angle_gamma   90.00
#
_symmetry.space_group_name_H-M   'P 1'
#
loop_
_entity.id
_entity.type
_entity.pdbx_description
1 polymer ?
#
loop_
_entity_poly.entity_id
_entity_poly.type
_entity_poly.pdbx_seq_one_letter_code
_entity_poly.pdbx_strand_id
1 'polypeptide(L)'
;MTRRSPPSTFHAPGMARSTTMRYTKMSRTATSVRWRTMAPSSPTCSHKSRLEWISLRIVDQPTPRDRMVQVVRWYLSSYHAGRKSQVAKKPYNPILGELFRCYWEMEDASQHGDKTEVGEGPVPWCSPDQLSFVAEQVSHHPPISAFYAEHVNKRIQFDAWLWTKSKFLGLSIGVHNIGKGTVTLLDVGEEYTLTFPNGYGRSILTVPWIELGGSVSIECIQSGHKANIEFLTKPFYGGKKHRVTCEIFAGSDKKAYYTAQGEWNTRVDGRWTESGRSEVLFEVSNMKPRRKRVLPVSRQASNESRRVWRHVTCALRAADCDGATAAKRAVEQTQRDEAKLRLASGERWNTQVT
;
A
#
# COMPACT_ATOMS: atom_id res chain seq x y z
N MET A 1 8.42 -10.87 49.42
CA MET A 1 7.30 -11.56 48.73
C MET A 1 6.25 -10.53 48.41
N THR A 2 6.27 -9.97 47.22
CA THR A 2 5.28 -9.03 46.71
C THR A 2 4.85 -9.50 45.33
N ARG A 3 3.62 -9.98 45.26
CA ARG A 3 2.97 -10.47 44.02
C ARG A 3 2.67 -9.28 43.11
N ARG A 4 3.17 -9.32 41.90
CA ARG A 4 2.75 -8.40 40.79
C ARG A 4 1.47 -8.94 40.16
N SER A 5 0.48 -8.09 40.07
CA SER A 5 -0.80 -8.32 39.37
C SER A 5 -0.60 -8.24 37.86
N PRO A 6 -1.39 -8.98 37.04
CA PRO A 6 -1.33 -8.92 35.59
C PRO A 6 -2.03 -7.67 35.05
N PRO A 7 -1.69 -7.19 33.83
CA PRO A 7 -2.27 -5.98 33.26
C PRO A 7 -3.71 -6.18 32.78
N SER A 8 -4.49 -5.13 32.95
CA SER A 8 -5.91 -5.02 32.70
C SER A 8 -6.31 -5.24 31.23
N THR A 9 -7.30 -6.09 31.04
CA THR A 9 -8.07 -6.28 29.79
C THR A 9 -8.76 -4.99 29.35
N PHE A 10 -8.52 -4.58 28.11
CA PHE A 10 -9.27 -3.52 27.45
C PHE A 10 -10.73 -3.96 27.19
N HIS A 11 -11.67 -3.29 27.84
CA HIS A 11 -13.08 -3.40 27.52
C HIS A 11 -13.42 -2.43 26.38
N ALA A 12 -14.01 -2.95 25.33
CA ALA A 12 -14.61 -2.15 24.26
C ALA A 12 -15.97 -1.59 24.70
N PRO A 13 -16.31 -0.32 24.40
CA PRO A 13 -17.62 0.22 24.72
C PRO A 13 -18.71 -0.32 23.78
N GLY A 14 -19.91 -0.43 24.36
CA GLY A 14 -21.10 -1.10 23.90
C GLY A 14 -21.58 -0.80 22.47
N MET A 15 -22.18 -1.82 21.88
CA MET A 15 -22.91 -1.84 20.62
C MET A 15 -24.12 -0.91 20.67
N ALA A 16 -24.15 0.12 19.84
CA ALA A 16 -25.37 0.84 19.47
C ALA A 16 -26.05 0.12 18.31
N ARG A 17 -27.37 0.02 18.41
CA ARG A 17 -28.28 -0.76 17.56
C ARG A 17 -28.15 -0.44 16.07
N SER A 18 -28.12 -1.50 15.27
CA SER A 18 -28.25 -1.57 13.83
C SER A 18 -29.54 -0.88 13.33
N THR A 19 -29.39 0.21 12.59
CA THR A 19 -30.46 0.74 11.75
C THR A 19 -30.36 0.11 10.37
N THR A 20 -31.27 -0.81 10.10
CA THR A 20 -31.43 -1.48 8.81
C THR A 20 -31.90 -0.47 7.77
N MET A 21 -30.98 0.04 6.95
CA MET A 21 -31.33 0.81 5.76
C MET A 21 -31.82 -0.14 4.67
N ARG A 22 -33.15 -0.10 4.42
CA ARG A 22 -33.77 -0.75 3.25
C ARG A 22 -33.27 -0.09 1.97
N TYR A 23 -32.52 -0.83 1.16
CA TYR A 23 -32.21 -0.44 -0.21
C TYR A 23 -33.48 -0.49 -1.06
N THR A 24 -34.05 0.67 -1.33
CA THR A 24 -35.12 0.84 -2.31
C THR A 24 -34.54 0.56 -3.71
N LYS A 25 -35.26 -0.28 -4.42
CA LYS A 25 -35.05 -0.68 -5.80
C LYS A 25 -35.02 0.55 -6.72
N MET A 26 -33.83 1.02 -7.10
CA MET A 26 -33.71 2.02 -8.17
C MET A 26 -33.73 1.31 -9.53
N SER A 27 -34.60 1.82 -10.38
CA SER A 27 -35.01 1.32 -11.67
C SER A 27 -33.89 1.04 -12.67
N ARG A 28 -34.11 0.04 -13.48
CA ARG A 28 -33.37 -0.30 -14.70
C ARG A 28 -33.53 0.82 -15.72
N THR A 29 -32.60 1.75 -15.74
CA THR A 29 -32.26 2.52 -16.95
C THR A 29 -30.78 2.82 -16.85
N ALA A 30 -30.04 1.95 -17.57
CA ALA A 30 -28.71 2.09 -17.52
C ALA A 30 -27.91 2.29 -18.64
N THR A 31 -27.18 3.13 -18.75
CA THR A 31 -26.11 3.41 -19.69
C THR A 31 -25.08 2.28 -19.62
N SER A 32 -24.96 1.57 -20.71
CA SER A 32 -23.89 0.60 -20.95
C SER A 32 -22.55 1.29 -20.95
N VAL A 33 -21.93 1.37 -19.79
CA VAL A 33 -20.51 1.76 -19.66
C VAL A 33 -19.71 0.62 -20.26
N ARG A 34 -19.10 0.87 -21.41
CA ARG A 34 -18.19 -0.03 -22.12
C ARG A 34 -17.09 -0.53 -21.18
N TRP A 35 -17.22 -1.76 -20.71
CA TRP A 35 -16.21 -2.51 -20.01
C TRP A 35 -15.15 -3.02 -21.01
N ARG A 36 -14.32 -2.14 -21.55
CA ARG A 36 -13.18 -2.57 -22.35
C ARG A 36 -11.95 -2.70 -21.47
N THR A 37 -11.47 -3.95 -21.40
CA THR A 37 -10.12 -4.37 -20.97
C THR A 37 -9.64 -3.86 -19.64
N MET A 38 -10.09 -4.49 -18.55
CA MET A 38 -9.51 -4.31 -17.23
C MET A 38 -8.92 -5.64 -16.76
N ALA A 39 -7.62 -5.80 -16.89
CA ALA A 39 -6.92 -6.84 -16.14
C ALA A 39 -6.98 -6.44 -14.65
N PRO A 40 -7.48 -7.32 -13.77
CA PRO A 40 -7.61 -6.99 -12.36
C PRO A 40 -6.24 -6.92 -11.70
N SER A 41 -5.98 -5.79 -11.08
CA SER A 41 -4.96 -5.66 -10.07
C SER A 41 -5.65 -5.59 -8.71
N SER A 42 -5.32 -6.50 -7.79
CA SER A 42 -5.71 -6.37 -6.38
C SER A 42 -5.30 -4.99 -5.86
N PRO A 43 -6.08 -4.34 -4.97
CA PRO A 43 -5.77 -2.99 -4.46
C PRO A 43 -4.42 -2.92 -3.77
N THR A 44 -3.99 -4.00 -3.15
CA THR A 44 -2.69 -4.13 -2.49
C THR A 44 -1.53 -4.23 -3.47
N CYS A 45 -1.77 -4.55 -4.75
CA CYS A 45 -0.74 -4.96 -5.67
C CYS A 45 -0.46 -4.04 -6.85
N SER A 46 -1.34 -3.11 -7.19
CA SER A 46 -1.14 -2.25 -8.36
C SER A 46 -0.14 -1.11 -8.11
N HIS A 47 0.17 -0.81 -6.87
CA HIS A 47 0.83 0.44 -6.48
C HIS A 47 2.36 0.39 -6.43
N LYS A 48 3.02 -0.76 -6.50
CA LYS A 48 4.44 -0.88 -6.17
C LYS A 48 5.43 -1.21 -7.30
N SER A 49 5.04 -1.17 -8.55
CA SER A 49 5.87 -1.66 -9.64
C SER A 49 7.03 -0.74 -10.10
N ARG A 50 7.22 0.43 -9.49
CA ARG A 50 8.25 1.41 -9.88
C ARG A 50 9.23 1.78 -8.79
N LEU A 51 9.05 1.28 -7.57
CA LEU A 51 9.61 1.93 -6.38
C LEU A 51 10.73 1.18 -5.72
N GLU A 52 10.87 -0.08 -6.04
CA GLU A 52 11.64 -1.00 -5.24
C GLU A 52 13.13 -0.66 -5.26
N TRP A 53 13.67 -0.21 -6.40
CA TRP A 53 15.10 0.13 -6.47
C TRP A 53 15.46 1.42 -5.74
N ILE A 54 14.51 2.37 -5.56
CA ILE A 54 14.76 3.59 -4.79
C ILE A 54 14.87 3.26 -3.30
N SER A 55 14.09 2.29 -2.79
CA SER A 55 14.21 1.84 -1.40
C SER A 55 15.57 1.19 -1.11
N LEU A 56 16.10 0.42 -2.06
CA LEU A 56 17.40 -0.24 -1.89
C LEU A 56 18.57 0.74 -1.82
N ARG A 57 18.44 1.94 -2.38
CA ARG A 57 19.44 3.00 -2.24
C ARG A 57 19.48 3.66 -0.86
N ILE A 58 18.55 3.36 0.02
CA ILE A 58 18.56 3.87 1.39
C ILE A 58 19.79 3.34 2.13
N VAL A 59 20.09 2.05 1.98
CA VAL A 59 21.26 1.42 2.62
C VAL A 59 22.61 1.92 2.07
N ASP A 60 22.62 2.47 0.85
CA ASP A 60 23.82 2.98 0.22
C ASP A 60 24.19 4.41 0.72
N GLN A 61 23.34 5.05 1.53
CA GLN A 61 23.56 6.42 2.02
C GLN A 61 24.47 6.43 3.26
N PRO A 62 25.53 7.28 3.24
CA PRO A 62 26.55 7.23 4.28
C PRO A 62 26.11 7.78 5.63
N THR A 63 25.23 8.78 5.64
CA THR A 63 24.82 9.45 6.89
C THR A 63 23.34 9.23 7.22
N PRO A 64 22.94 9.27 8.51
CA PRO A 64 21.54 9.22 8.88
C PRO A 64 20.67 10.32 8.22
N ARG A 65 21.25 11.51 8.01
CA ARG A 65 20.59 12.62 7.30
C ARG A 65 20.26 12.26 5.86
N ASP A 66 21.24 11.71 5.13
CA ASP A 66 21.06 11.30 3.73
C ASP A 66 20.09 10.11 3.65
N ARG A 67 20.17 9.16 4.58
CA ARG A 67 19.22 8.02 4.65
C ARG A 67 17.80 8.51 4.85
N MET A 68 17.54 9.44 5.78
CA MET A 68 16.18 10.01 5.98
C MET A 68 15.68 10.71 4.70
N VAL A 69 16.50 11.49 4.02
CA VAL A 69 16.12 12.13 2.73
C VAL A 69 15.80 11.06 1.69
N GLN A 70 16.56 9.96 1.64
CA GLN A 70 16.31 8.87 0.69
C GLN A 70 15.04 8.08 1.04
N VAL A 71 14.72 7.89 2.33
CA VAL A 71 13.45 7.30 2.79
C VAL A 71 12.28 8.20 2.35
N VAL A 72 12.38 9.51 2.53
CA VAL A 72 11.35 10.46 2.07
C VAL A 72 11.20 10.41 0.54
N ARG A 73 12.32 10.35 -0.22
CA ARG A 73 12.30 10.19 -1.68
C ARG A 73 11.54 8.93 -2.09
N TRP A 74 11.86 7.79 -1.48
CA TRP A 74 11.18 6.52 -1.72
C TRP A 74 9.70 6.62 -1.37
N TYR A 75 9.37 7.15 -0.20
CA TYR A 75 8.01 7.27 0.29
C TYR A 75 7.15 8.12 -0.66
N LEU A 76 7.57 9.34 -0.98
CA LEU A 76 6.83 10.24 -1.86
C LEU A 76 6.68 9.71 -3.28
N SER A 77 7.77 9.20 -3.85
CA SER A 77 7.75 8.62 -5.21
C SER A 77 6.86 7.37 -5.30
N SER A 78 6.55 6.72 -4.16
CA SER A 78 5.70 5.53 -4.10
C SER A 78 4.28 5.78 -4.57
N TYR A 79 3.73 6.93 -4.34
CA TYR A 79 2.34 7.26 -4.66
C TYR A 79 2.07 7.42 -6.16
N HIS A 80 3.10 7.77 -6.93
CA HIS A 80 2.97 7.85 -8.39
C HIS A 80 2.84 6.48 -9.07
N ALA A 81 3.51 5.47 -8.57
CA ALA A 81 3.63 4.16 -9.24
C ALA A 81 2.29 3.43 -9.49
N GLY A 82 1.25 3.81 -8.77
CA GLY A 82 -0.07 3.19 -8.87
C GLY A 82 -0.89 3.55 -10.11
N ARG A 83 -0.51 4.55 -10.91
CA ARG A 83 -1.41 5.11 -11.92
C ARG A 83 -0.81 5.16 -13.32
N LYS A 84 -1.23 4.22 -14.18
CA LYS A 84 -0.99 4.29 -15.63
C LYS A 84 -2.16 4.88 -16.43
N SER A 85 -3.34 5.08 -15.84
CA SER A 85 -4.51 5.61 -16.53
C SER A 85 -5.28 6.62 -15.69
N GLN A 86 -5.88 7.61 -16.33
CA GLN A 86 -6.76 8.58 -15.66
C GLN A 86 -8.06 7.94 -15.13
N VAL A 87 -8.42 6.77 -15.64
CA VAL A 87 -9.62 6.03 -15.22
C VAL A 87 -9.29 5.16 -14.02
N ALA A 88 -9.99 5.37 -12.91
CA ALA A 88 -9.89 4.52 -11.74
C ALA A 88 -10.38 3.10 -12.06
N LYS A 89 -9.54 2.11 -11.82
CA LYS A 89 -9.90 0.70 -11.95
C LYS A 89 -10.42 0.20 -10.60
N LYS A 90 -11.64 -0.36 -10.58
CA LYS A 90 -12.20 -0.97 -9.38
C LYS A 90 -11.40 -2.23 -9.04
N PRO A 91 -10.79 -2.31 -7.85
CA PRO A 91 -10.09 -3.51 -7.41
C PRO A 91 -11.06 -4.64 -7.04
N TYR A 92 -10.57 -5.87 -6.95
CA TYR A 92 -11.28 -6.92 -6.24
C TYR A 92 -11.28 -6.60 -4.73
N ASN A 93 -12.30 -7.09 -4.02
CA ASN A 93 -12.36 -6.99 -2.56
C ASN A 93 -11.70 -8.24 -2.00
N PRO A 94 -10.51 -8.15 -1.38
CA PRO A 94 -9.80 -9.34 -0.92
C PRO A 94 -10.61 -10.12 0.11
N ILE A 95 -10.56 -11.44 0.05
CA ILE A 95 -11.16 -12.30 1.07
C ILE A 95 -10.19 -12.49 2.25
N LEU A 96 -10.71 -12.89 3.41
CA LEU A 96 -9.89 -13.16 4.59
C LEU A 96 -8.85 -14.24 4.28
N GLY A 97 -7.60 -14.00 4.63
CA GLY A 97 -6.47 -14.90 4.35
C GLY A 97 -6.03 -14.95 2.88
N GLU A 98 -6.57 -14.07 2.04
CA GLU A 98 -6.07 -13.93 0.67
C GLU A 98 -4.62 -13.44 0.68
N LEU A 99 -3.74 -14.21 0.04
CA LEU A 99 -2.33 -13.89 -0.11
C LEU A 99 -2.01 -13.36 -1.51
N PHE A 100 -1.12 -12.39 -1.55
CA PHE A 100 -0.50 -11.97 -2.80
C PHE A 100 1.00 -11.99 -2.66
N ARG A 101 1.70 -12.84 -3.43
CA ARG A 101 3.16 -12.98 -3.46
C ARG A 101 3.70 -12.56 -4.80
N CYS A 102 4.78 -11.77 -4.77
CA CYS A 102 5.51 -11.39 -5.98
C CYS A 102 6.96 -11.01 -5.64
N TYR A 103 7.76 -10.81 -6.68
CA TYR A 103 9.11 -10.31 -6.55
C TYR A 103 9.47 -9.39 -7.72
N TRP A 104 10.57 -8.65 -7.57
CA TRP A 104 11.16 -7.83 -8.63
C TRP A 104 12.62 -8.18 -8.80
N GLU A 105 13.04 -8.26 -10.06
CA GLU A 105 14.44 -8.37 -10.44
C GLU A 105 15.12 -7.02 -10.33
N MET A 106 16.27 -6.95 -9.68
CA MET A 106 17.04 -5.73 -9.50
C MET A 106 18.12 -5.60 -10.58
N GLU A 107 18.38 -4.36 -11.08
CA GLU A 107 19.36 -4.14 -12.16
C GLU A 107 20.80 -4.32 -11.67
N ASP A 108 21.01 -4.09 -10.37
CA ASP A 108 22.33 -4.22 -9.73
C ASP A 108 22.66 -5.68 -9.35
N ALA A 109 21.72 -6.62 -9.56
CA ALA A 109 22.04 -8.03 -9.48
C ALA A 109 23.11 -8.31 -10.55
N SER A 110 24.33 -8.58 -10.13
CA SER A 110 25.42 -8.95 -11.02
C SER A 110 24.92 -10.04 -11.97
N GLN A 111 25.40 -10.06 -13.22
CA GLN A 111 25.05 -11.12 -14.18
C GLN A 111 25.37 -12.52 -13.63
N HIS A 112 26.10 -12.59 -12.53
CA HIS A 112 26.50 -13.77 -11.75
C HIS A 112 25.79 -13.82 -10.37
N GLY A 113 24.70 -13.06 -10.15
CA GLY A 113 23.95 -13.07 -8.89
C GLY A 113 23.52 -14.47 -8.52
N ASP A 114 23.54 -14.77 -7.23
CA ASP A 114 23.08 -16.03 -6.68
C ASP A 114 21.60 -16.23 -7.05
N LYS A 115 21.36 -17.23 -7.90
CA LYS A 115 20.02 -17.63 -8.34
C LYS A 115 19.41 -18.71 -7.44
N THR A 116 20.13 -19.08 -6.39
CA THR A 116 19.63 -20.06 -5.41
C THR A 116 18.35 -19.51 -4.76
N GLU A 117 17.33 -20.31 -4.72
CA GLU A 117 16.09 -19.95 -4.01
C GLU A 117 16.41 -19.81 -2.52
N VAL A 118 15.81 -18.80 -1.85
CA VAL A 118 16.00 -18.57 -0.39
C VAL A 118 15.52 -19.81 0.41
N GLY A 119 14.54 -20.55 -0.12
CA GLY A 119 14.02 -21.79 0.45
C GLY A 119 13.07 -21.57 1.62
N GLU A 120 13.20 -20.45 2.33
CA GLU A 120 12.41 -20.07 3.49
C GLU A 120 11.80 -18.69 3.34
N GLY A 121 10.99 -18.27 4.31
CA GLY A 121 10.40 -16.94 4.34
C GLY A 121 9.12 -16.80 3.47
N PRO A 122 8.64 -15.56 3.31
CA PRO A 122 7.32 -15.29 2.73
C PRO A 122 7.23 -15.58 1.23
N VAL A 123 8.36 -15.59 0.52
CA VAL A 123 8.46 -15.87 -0.93
C VAL A 123 9.64 -16.80 -1.20
N PRO A 124 9.54 -18.11 -0.83
CA PRO A 124 10.68 -19.05 -0.79
C PRO A 124 11.39 -19.26 -2.13
N TRP A 125 10.72 -19.02 -3.24
CA TRP A 125 11.25 -19.16 -4.61
C TRP A 125 11.99 -17.91 -5.11
N CYS A 126 12.19 -16.89 -4.26
CA CYS A 126 13.00 -15.73 -4.59
C CYS A 126 14.47 -16.02 -4.32
N SER A 127 15.35 -15.38 -5.08
CA SER A 127 16.76 -15.34 -4.74
C SER A 127 17.05 -14.16 -3.78
N PRO A 128 18.18 -14.23 -3.03
CA PRO A 128 18.59 -13.15 -2.11
C PRO A 128 18.79 -11.78 -2.78
N ASP A 129 19.04 -11.77 -4.09
CA ASP A 129 19.21 -10.56 -4.92
C ASP A 129 17.92 -10.00 -5.48
N GLN A 130 16.78 -10.58 -5.13
CA GLN A 130 15.47 -10.12 -5.55
C GLN A 130 14.74 -9.45 -4.39
N LEU A 131 13.94 -8.43 -4.71
CA LEU A 131 13.03 -7.84 -3.74
C LEU A 131 11.75 -8.67 -3.69
N SER A 132 11.54 -9.38 -2.59
CA SER A 132 10.34 -10.16 -2.32
C SER A 132 9.21 -9.30 -1.74
N PHE A 133 7.97 -9.72 -1.94
CA PHE A 133 6.78 -9.06 -1.39
C PHE A 133 5.66 -10.05 -1.16
N VAL A 134 5.06 -9.97 0.01
CA VAL A 134 3.83 -10.67 0.35
C VAL A 134 2.83 -9.70 0.97
N ALA A 135 1.55 -9.90 0.68
CA ALA A 135 0.45 -9.21 1.34
C ALA A 135 -0.62 -10.21 1.73
N GLU A 136 -1.26 -9.99 2.87
CA GLU A 136 -2.37 -10.79 3.38
C GLU A 136 -3.54 -9.90 3.77
N GLN A 137 -4.75 -10.35 3.48
CA GLN A 137 -5.96 -9.76 4.07
C GLN A 137 -6.19 -10.39 5.45
N VAL A 138 -5.63 -9.77 6.48
CA VAL A 138 -5.63 -10.30 7.86
C VAL A 138 -6.96 -10.12 8.57
N SER A 139 -7.80 -9.20 8.10
CA SER A 139 -9.18 -9.01 8.54
C SER A 139 -10.04 -8.54 7.37
N HIS A 140 -11.28 -9.04 7.29
CA HIS A 140 -12.22 -8.61 6.26
C HIS A 140 -13.23 -7.57 6.77
N HIS A 141 -13.62 -7.66 8.01
CA HIS A 141 -14.45 -6.70 8.72
C HIS A 141 -13.90 -6.42 10.12
N PRO A 142 -13.19 -5.30 10.34
CA PRO A 142 -12.83 -4.24 9.38
C PRO A 142 -11.82 -4.71 8.32
N PRO A 143 -11.76 -4.08 7.11
CA PRO A 143 -10.83 -4.48 6.07
C PRO A 143 -9.41 -4.03 6.41
N ILE A 144 -8.59 -4.97 6.90
CA ILE A 144 -7.19 -4.75 7.25
C ILE A 144 -6.31 -5.66 6.39
N SER A 145 -5.32 -5.07 5.75
CA SER A 145 -4.28 -5.79 5.02
C SER A 145 -2.94 -5.58 5.71
N ALA A 146 -2.17 -6.64 5.85
CA ALA A 146 -0.76 -6.59 6.25
C ALA A 146 0.11 -6.92 5.03
N PHE A 147 1.33 -6.41 5.00
CA PHE A 147 2.29 -6.73 3.96
C PHE A 147 3.73 -6.61 4.45
N TYR A 148 4.55 -7.45 3.85
CA TYR A 148 5.97 -7.52 4.12
C TYR A 148 6.74 -7.55 2.80
N ALA A 149 7.90 -6.91 2.77
CA ALA A 149 8.84 -6.95 1.66
C ALA A 149 10.27 -6.97 2.20
N GLU A 150 11.17 -7.68 1.50
CA GLU A 150 12.57 -7.73 1.88
C GLU A 150 13.49 -7.92 0.68
N HIS A 151 14.71 -7.44 0.83
CA HIS A 151 15.85 -7.78 -0.02
C HIS A 151 16.96 -8.32 0.87
N VAL A 152 17.20 -9.63 0.82
CA VAL A 152 18.08 -10.34 1.75
C VAL A 152 19.50 -9.78 1.70
N ASN A 153 20.12 -9.73 0.51
CA ASN A 153 21.52 -9.27 0.36
C ASN A 153 21.72 -7.78 0.68
N LYS A 154 20.69 -6.93 0.53
CA LYS A 154 20.73 -5.51 0.93
C LYS A 154 20.33 -5.31 2.39
N ARG A 155 19.96 -6.37 3.09
CA ARG A 155 19.58 -6.35 4.51
C ARG A 155 18.57 -5.23 4.85
N ILE A 156 17.57 -5.06 3.98
CA ILE A 156 16.48 -4.11 4.14
C ILE A 156 15.14 -4.82 4.16
N GLN A 157 14.29 -4.45 5.10
CA GLN A 157 12.94 -4.99 5.29
C GLN A 157 11.92 -3.87 5.34
N PHE A 158 10.68 -4.18 4.97
CA PHE A 158 9.55 -3.29 5.10
C PHE A 158 8.32 -4.09 5.51
N ASP A 159 7.79 -3.81 6.65
CA ASP A 159 6.50 -4.32 7.12
C ASP A 159 5.47 -3.20 7.21
N ALA A 160 4.20 -3.51 7.03
CA ALA A 160 3.14 -2.54 7.23
C ALA A 160 1.79 -3.22 7.38
N TRP A 161 0.88 -2.54 8.06
CA TRP A 161 -0.52 -2.86 8.08
C TRP A 161 -1.36 -1.63 7.77
N LEU A 162 -2.52 -1.85 7.14
CA LEU A 162 -3.38 -0.78 6.68
C LEU A 162 -4.86 -1.16 6.82
N TRP A 163 -5.58 -0.39 7.61
CA TRP A 163 -7.04 -0.39 7.67
C TRP A 163 -7.59 0.75 6.81
N THR A 164 -8.40 0.42 5.81
CA THR A 164 -9.05 1.41 4.94
C THR A 164 -10.50 1.63 5.38
N LYS A 165 -10.82 2.87 5.77
CA LYS A 165 -12.17 3.28 6.18
C LYS A 165 -12.75 4.24 5.17
N SER A 166 -13.77 3.80 4.42
CA SER A 166 -14.42 4.63 3.41
C SER A 166 -15.56 5.46 4.00
N LYS A 167 -15.67 6.72 3.55
CA LYS A 167 -16.76 7.63 3.90
C LYS A 167 -17.27 8.34 2.66
N PHE A 168 -18.59 8.34 2.49
CA PHE A 168 -19.25 9.13 1.45
C PHE A 168 -19.36 10.60 1.89
N LEU A 169 -18.95 11.52 1.03
CA LEU A 169 -18.88 12.95 1.27
C LEU A 169 -19.74 13.75 0.27
N GLY A 170 -20.87 13.21 -0.16
CA GLY A 170 -21.75 13.80 -1.17
C GLY A 170 -21.20 13.63 -2.60
N LEU A 171 -20.43 14.60 -3.09
CA LEU A 171 -19.83 14.56 -4.44
C LEU A 171 -18.46 13.86 -4.48
N SER A 172 -18.00 13.31 -3.35
CA SER A 172 -16.70 12.63 -3.24
C SER A 172 -16.77 11.45 -2.28
N ILE A 173 -15.77 10.57 -2.38
CA ILE A 173 -15.55 9.46 -1.44
C ILE A 173 -14.19 9.69 -0.79
N GLY A 174 -14.18 9.76 0.54
CA GLY A 174 -12.96 9.77 1.33
C GLY A 174 -12.59 8.34 1.75
N VAL A 175 -11.31 8.01 1.68
CA VAL A 175 -10.72 6.78 2.21
C VAL A 175 -9.68 7.17 3.23
N HIS A 176 -9.99 6.91 4.50
CA HIS A 176 -9.04 7.12 5.60
C HIS A 176 -8.16 5.88 5.71
N ASN A 177 -6.87 6.08 5.62
CA ASN A 177 -5.85 5.07 5.72
C ASN A 177 -5.26 5.08 7.14
N ILE A 178 -5.70 4.13 7.97
CA ILE A 178 -5.27 3.98 9.35
C ILE A 178 -4.27 2.84 9.41
N GLY A 179 -3.06 3.11 9.87
CA GLY A 179 -2.01 2.11 9.93
C GLY A 179 -0.62 2.73 9.96
N LYS A 180 0.36 1.88 10.01
CA LYS A 180 1.77 2.26 9.97
C LYS A 180 2.59 1.26 9.17
N GLY A 181 3.74 1.70 8.70
CA GLY A 181 4.75 0.84 8.12
C GLY A 181 6.09 1.12 8.76
N THR A 182 6.99 0.14 8.73
CA THR A 182 8.35 0.24 9.25
C THR A 182 9.33 -0.21 8.17
N VAL A 183 10.27 0.65 7.82
CA VAL A 183 11.44 0.27 7.03
C VAL A 183 12.58 0.00 8.00
N THR A 184 13.15 -1.20 7.96
CA THR A 184 14.25 -1.62 8.82
C THR A 184 15.53 -1.79 7.99
N LEU A 185 16.58 -1.12 8.39
CA LEU A 185 17.95 -1.24 7.86
C LEU A 185 18.77 -2.06 8.84
N LEU A 186 18.93 -3.36 8.58
CA LEU A 186 19.51 -4.31 9.51
C LEU A 186 20.97 -4.05 9.85
N ASP A 187 21.76 -3.54 8.88
CA ASP A 187 23.19 -3.32 9.09
C ASP A 187 23.50 -2.12 9.98
N VAL A 188 22.63 -1.12 10.02
CA VAL A 188 22.80 0.08 10.83
C VAL A 188 21.85 0.14 12.02
N GLY A 189 20.93 -0.83 12.14
CA GLY A 189 19.96 -0.91 13.23
C GLY A 189 18.96 0.26 13.27
N GLU A 190 18.62 0.83 12.10
CA GLU A 190 17.66 1.95 12.00
C GLU A 190 16.29 1.45 11.56
N GLU A 191 15.25 1.94 12.24
CA GLU A 191 13.85 1.68 11.94
C GLU A 191 13.12 2.99 11.64
N TYR A 192 12.58 3.11 10.44
CA TYR A 192 11.83 4.26 9.97
C TYR A 192 10.33 3.95 10.01
N THR A 193 9.65 4.39 11.06
CA THR A 193 8.19 4.25 11.19
C THR A 193 7.50 5.36 10.40
N LEU A 194 6.52 4.97 9.58
CA LEU A 194 5.79 5.89 8.71
C LEU A 194 4.27 5.66 8.77
N THR A 195 3.51 6.72 8.50
CA THR A 195 2.05 6.71 8.38
C THR A 195 1.62 6.92 6.92
N PHE A 196 0.32 6.88 6.63
CA PHE A 196 -0.22 6.92 5.28
C PHE A 196 -1.18 8.10 5.08
N PRO A 197 -1.14 8.81 3.92
CA PRO A 197 -2.09 9.86 3.62
C PRO A 197 -3.48 9.28 3.32
N ASN A 198 -4.49 10.10 3.52
CA ASN A 198 -5.84 9.78 3.11
C ASN A 198 -6.01 9.93 1.60
N GLY A 199 -6.91 9.12 1.02
CA GLY A 199 -7.28 9.19 -0.39
C GLY A 199 -8.65 9.82 -0.58
N TYR A 200 -8.84 10.59 -1.65
CA TYR A 200 -10.13 11.17 -1.99
C TYR A 200 -10.46 10.93 -3.46
N GLY A 201 -11.59 10.27 -3.72
CA GLY A 201 -12.20 10.21 -5.04
C GLY A 201 -13.13 11.41 -5.22
N ARG A 202 -12.72 12.37 -6.06
CA ARG A 202 -13.45 13.61 -6.33
C ARG A 202 -14.28 13.51 -7.60
N SER A 203 -15.31 14.37 -7.71
CA SER A 203 -16.15 14.53 -8.92
C SER A 203 -16.75 13.21 -9.42
N ILE A 204 -17.27 12.38 -8.50
CA ILE A 204 -17.77 11.04 -8.81
C ILE A 204 -18.94 11.02 -9.80
N LEU A 205 -19.65 12.14 -9.95
CA LEU A 205 -20.78 12.29 -10.87
C LEU A 205 -20.39 12.88 -12.25
N THR A 206 -19.13 13.32 -12.41
CA THR A 206 -18.65 13.94 -13.65
C THR A 206 -17.38 13.22 -14.15
N VAL A 207 -16.24 13.92 -14.17
CA VAL A 207 -14.94 13.32 -14.52
C VAL A 207 -14.21 12.96 -13.21
N PRO A 208 -14.26 11.70 -12.75
CA PRO A 208 -13.68 11.34 -11.47
C PRO A 208 -12.15 11.41 -11.51
N TRP A 209 -11.58 11.90 -10.42
CA TRP A 209 -10.14 11.93 -10.21
C TRP A 209 -9.80 11.64 -8.74
N ILE A 210 -8.57 11.26 -8.48
CA ILE A 210 -8.11 10.92 -7.12
C ILE A 210 -7.07 11.93 -6.68
N GLU A 211 -7.14 12.33 -5.40
CA GLU A 211 -6.09 13.09 -4.73
C GLU A 211 -5.74 12.44 -3.40
N LEU A 212 -4.56 12.78 -2.90
CA LEU A 212 -4.11 12.47 -1.56
C LEU A 212 -4.24 13.72 -0.69
N GLY A 213 -4.44 13.54 0.61
CA GLY A 213 -4.53 14.64 1.56
C GLY A 213 -4.24 14.21 2.98
N GLY A 214 -3.83 15.19 3.78
CA GLY A 214 -3.52 15.03 5.19
C GLY A 214 -2.03 14.96 5.50
N SER A 215 -1.73 15.09 6.77
CA SER A 215 -0.36 15.08 7.30
C SER A 215 0.07 13.65 7.59
N VAL A 216 1.32 13.35 7.29
CA VAL A 216 1.98 12.09 7.61
C VAL A 216 3.37 12.35 8.18
N SER A 217 3.88 11.43 8.98
CA SER A 217 5.22 11.49 9.55
C SER A 217 6.05 10.27 9.16
N ILE A 218 7.36 10.47 9.10
CA ILE A 218 8.36 9.41 9.07
C ILE A 218 9.32 9.70 10.21
N GLU A 219 9.54 8.73 11.11
CA GLU A 219 10.37 8.91 12.29
C GLU A 219 11.36 7.76 12.41
N CYS A 220 12.61 8.08 12.73
CA CYS A 220 13.64 7.11 13.11
C CYS A 220 14.16 7.50 14.50
N ILE A 221 13.79 6.72 15.51
CA ILE A 221 14.18 6.98 16.90
C ILE A 221 15.69 6.80 17.09
N GLN A 222 16.27 5.77 16.46
CA GLN A 222 17.69 5.42 16.61
C GLN A 222 18.60 6.54 16.12
N SER A 223 18.26 7.18 15.00
CA SER A 223 19.03 8.30 14.47
C SER A 223 18.54 9.68 14.91
N GLY A 224 17.38 9.74 15.58
CA GLY A 224 16.76 10.99 16.04
C GLY A 224 16.18 11.84 14.91
N HIS A 225 15.99 11.33 13.71
CA HIS A 225 15.48 12.09 12.56
C HIS A 225 13.99 11.93 12.38
N LYS A 226 13.34 13.00 11.95
CA LYS A 226 11.90 13.05 11.67
C LYS A 226 11.59 13.84 10.41
N ALA A 227 10.67 13.34 9.58
CA ALA A 227 10.11 14.06 8.45
C ALA A 227 8.60 14.30 8.67
N ASN A 228 8.15 15.54 8.49
CA ASN A 228 6.75 15.92 8.44
C ASN A 228 6.37 16.19 6.99
N ILE A 229 5.33 15.52 6.51
CA ILE A 229 4.90 15.59 5.11
C ILE A 229 3.43 15.98 5.08
N GLU A 230 3.08 16.97 4.26
CA GLU A 230 1.72 17.43 4.07
C GLU A 230 1.29 17.19 2.62
N PHE A 231 0.28 16.32 2.43
CA PHE A 231 -0.40 16.16 1.15
C PHE A 231 -1.53 17.16 1.06
N LEU A 232 -1.41 18.12 0.15
CA LEU A 232 -2.32 19.24 0.01
C LEU A 232 -3.41 18.94 -1.01
N THR A 233 -4.66 18.87 -0.56
CA THR A 233 -5.81 18.75 -1.46
C THR A 233 -5.98 20.01 -2.30
N LYS A 234 -6.60 19.86 -3.49
CA LYS A 234 -6.89 21.00 -4.35
C LYS A 234 -7.80 21.99 -3.61
N PRO A 235 -7.44 23.27 -3.52
CA PRO A 235 -8.31 24.30 -2.96
C PRO A 235 -9.62 24.42 -3.74
N PHE A 236 -10.67 24.89 -3.07
CA PHE A 236 -11.99 25.06 -3.70
C PHE A 236 -11.94 26.06 -4.85
N TYR A 237 -11.22 27.18 -4.66
CA TYR A 237 -11.00 28.18 -5.68
C TYR A 237 -9.56 28.11 -6.22
N GLY A 238 -9.42 27.73 -7.50
CA GLY A 238 -8.12 27.71 -8.18
C GLY A 238 -7.14 26.67 -7.65
N GLY A 239 -5.84 26.89 -7.88
CA GLY A 239 -4.73 26.10 -7.34
C GLY A 239 -4.47 24.78 -8.08
N LYS A 240 -3.25 24.26 -7.86
CA LYS A 240 -2.78 23.00 -8.44
C LYS A 240 -3.26 21.80 -7.61
N LYS A 241 -3.47 20.66 -8.31
CA LYS A 241 -3.72 19.35 -7.70
C LYS A 241 -2.40 18.72 -7.27
N HIS A 242 -2.49 17.67 -6.43
CA HIS A 242 -1.38 16.75 -6.15
C HIS A 242 -0.14 17.37 -5.49
N ARG A 243 -0.31 18.53 -4.85
CA ARG A 243 0.80 19.20 -4.15
C ARG A 243 1.20 18.43 -2.89
N VAL A 244 2.50 18.49 -2.60
CA VAL A 244 3.08 17.95 -1.38
C VAL A 244 4.18 18.87 -0.89
N THR A 245 4.30 18.98 0.43
CA THR A 245 5.43 19.64 1.12
C THR A 245 6.01 18.67 2.14
N CYS A 246 7.30 18.81 2.40
CA CYS A 246 8.01 18.00 3.38
C CYS A 246 9.06 18.86 4.09
N GLU A 247 9.21 18.64 5.39
CA GLU A 247 10.26 19.21 6.22
C GLU A 247 10.91 18.10 7.03
N ILE A 248 12.26 18.06 7.05
CA ILE A 248 13.04 17.04 7.75
C ILE A 248 13.87 17.70 8.83
N PHE A 249 13.80 17.14 10.03
CA PHE A 249 14.42 17.65 11.26
C PHE A 249 15.39 16.61 11.83
N ALA A 250 16.41 17.08 12.55
CA ALA A 250 17.31 16.26 13.34
C ALA A 250 17.08 16.50 14.83
N GLY A 251 16.87 15.43 15.59
CA GLY A 251 16.67 15.52 17.04
C GLY A 251 15.50 16.44 17.43
N SER A 252 15.77 17.33 18.36
CA SER A 252 14.83 18.36 18.86
C SER A 252 14.92 19.70 18.10
N ASP A 253 15.64 19.74 16.98
CA ASP A 253 15.83 20.96 16.21
C ASP A 253 14.49 21.52 15.74
N LYS A 254 14.31 22.85 15.95
CA LYS A 254 13.12 23.56 15.48
C LYS A 254 13.21 23.95 14.01
N LYS A 255 14.41 23.92 13.43
CA LYS A 255 14.65 24.27 12.03
C LYS A 255 14.90 23.01 11.20
N ALA A 256 14.13 22.84 10.14
CA ALA A 256 14.34 21.74 9.20
C ALA A 256 15.70 21.91 8.50
N TYR A 257 16.49 20.84 8.43
CA TYR A 257 17.74 20.82 7.64
C TYR A 257 17.50 20.54 6.16
N TYR A 258 16.34 19.97 5.83
CA TYR A 258 15.95 19.68 4.45
C TYR A 258 14.47 19.97 4.26
N THR A 259 14.13 20.57 3.14
CA THR A 259 12.73 20.82 2.74
C THR A 259 12.50 20.29 1.33
N ALA A 260 11.29 19.81 1.06
CA ALA A 260 10.91 19.41 -0.29
C ALA A 260 9.49 19.89 -0.60
N GLN A 261 9.24 20.22 -1.88
CA GLN A 261 7.94 20.64 -2.35
C GLN A 261 7.73 20.33 -3.83
N GLY A 262 6.50 20.11 -4.22
CA GLY A 262 6.15 19.83 -5.62
C GLY A 262 4.83 19.14 -5.79
N GLU A 263 4.73 18.34 -6.84
CA GLU A 263 3.57 17.52 -7.15
C GLU A 263 3.99 16.04 -7.13
N TRP A 264 3.44 15.26 -6.18
CA TRP A 264 3.83 13.85 -5.98
C TRP A 264 3.65 12.94 -7.22
N ASN A 265 2.84 13.37 -8.19
CA ASN A 265 2.59 12.64 -9.43
C ASN A 265 3.43 13.09 -10.63
N THR A 266 4.26 14.11 -10.49
CA THR A 266 5.13 14.62 -11.54
C THR A 266 6.57 14.85 -11.06
N ARG A 267 6.81 15.87 -10.23
CA ARG A 267 8.13 16.26 -9.77
C ARG A 267 8.06 16.87 -8.38
N VAL A 268 9.04 16.52 -7.55
CA VAL A 268 9.30 17.15 -6.25
C VAL A 268 10.75 17.62 -6.22
N ASP A 269 10.93 18.87 -5.86
CA ASP A 269 12.24 19.49 -5.67
C ASP A 269 12.57 19.54 -4.17
N GLY A 270 13.83 19.35 -3.84
CA GLY A 270 14.37 19.37 -2.49
C GLY A 270 15.42 20.44 -2.30
N ARG A 271 15.60 20.88 -1.05
CA ARG A 271 16.59 21.90 -0.67
C ARG A 271 17.19 21.62 0.70
N TRP A 272 18.51 21.62 0.75
CA TRP A 272 19.28 21.66 1.99
C TRP A 272 19.27 23.06 2.54
N THR A 273 18.69 23.29 3.71
CA THR A 273 18.44 24.64 4.23
C THR A 273 19.72 25.34 4.69
N GLU A 274 20.71 24.59 5.17
CA GLU A 274 21.98 25.12 5.67
C GLU A 274 22.88 25.62 4.53
N SER A 275 23.02 24.83 3.46
CA SER A 275 23.87 25.17 2.29
C SER A 275 23.13 25.96 1.21
N GLY A 276 21.78 25.98 1.25
CA GLY A 276 20.97 26.51 0.17
C GLY A 276 20.93 25.65 -1.09
N ARG A 277 21.65 24.49 -1.13
CA ARG A 277 21.73 23.61 -2.27
C ARG A 277 20.35 23.02 -2.59
N SER A 278 19.91 23.19 -3.81
CA SER A 278 18.67 22.62 -4.34
C SER A 278 18.96 21.45 -5.24
N GLU A 279 18.05 20.48 -5.26
CA GLU A 279 18.14 19.29 -6.10
C GLU A 279 16.73 18.80 -6.52
N VAL A 280 16.66 18.01 -7.56
CA VAL A 280 15.44 17.28 -7.89
C VAL A 280 15.35 16.06 -6.99
N LEU A 281 14.42 16.06 -6.02
CA LEU A 281 14.25 14.91 -5.14
C LEU A 281 13.80 13.70 -5.97
N PHE A 282 12.77 13.85 -6.81
CA PHE A 282 12.44 12.88 -7.86
C PHE A 282 11.64 13.54 -8.99
N GLU A 283 11.72 12.94 -10.17
CA GLU A 283 10.92 13.28 -11.33
C GLU A 283 10.39 12.00 -11.97
N VAL A 284 9.07 11.92 -12.10
CA VAL A 284 8.36 10.72 -12.53
C VAL A 284 8.71 10.31 -13.96
N SER A 285 8.93 11.28 -14.87
CA SER A 285 9.31 11.01 -16.25
C SER A 285 10.63 10.22 -16.37
N ASN A 286 11.53 10.39 -15.41
CA ASN A 286 12.85 9.74 -15.37
C ASN A 286 12.80 8.35 -14.70
N MET A 287 11.64 7.95 -14.15
CA MET A 287 11.52 6.69 -13.43
C MET A 287 11.09 5.57 -14.36
N LYS A 288 11.96 4.59 -14.59
CA LYS A 288 11.63 3.41 -15.39
C LYS A 288 10.74 2.44 -14.59
N PRO A 289 9.58 2.00 -15.14
CA PRO A 289 8.71 1.05 -14.47
C PRO A 289 9.32 -0.35 -14.50
N ARG A 290 9.40 -0.98 -13.35
CA ARG A 290 9.75 -2.41 -13.24
C ARG A 290 8.50 -3.26 -13.12
N ARG A 291 8.51 -4.43 -13.77
CA ARG A 291 7.38 -5.36 -13.73
C ARG A 291 7.61 -6.38 -12.63
N LYS A 292 6.64 -6.49 -11.73
CA LYS A 292 6.63 -7.59 -10.76
C LYS A 292 6.50 -8.95 -11.45
N ARG A 293 7.17 -9.94 -10.91
CA ARG A 293 7.09 -11.34 -11.28
C ARG A 293 6.23 -12.07 -10.26
N VAL A 294 5.48 -13.05 -10.70
CA VAL A 294 4.65 -13.93 -9.86
C VAL A 294 4.75 -15.35 -10.39
N LEU A 295 4.53 -16.32 -9.53
CA LEU A 295 4.42 -17.72 -9.98
C LEU A 295 3.27 -17.89 -10.97
N PRO A 296 3.39 -18.84 -11.92
CA PRO A 296 2.26 -19.30 -12.71
C PRO A 296 1.09 -19.69 -11.82
N VAL A 297 -0.16 -19.44 -12.27
CA VAL A 297 -1.37 -19.71 -11.46
C VAL A 297 -1.46 -21.18 -11.03
N SER A 298 -0.95 -22.09 -11.84
CA SER A 298 -0.92 -23.54 -11.54
C SER A 298 -0.04 -23.88 -10.32
N ARG A 299 0.98 -23.07 -10.03
CA ARG A 299 1.91 -23.24 -8.90
C ARG A 299 1.52 -22.40 -7.68
N GLN A 300 0.50 -21.56 -7.78
CA GLN A 300 0.03 -20.74 -6.66
C GLN A 300 -0.83 -21.56 -5.70
N ALA A 301 -0.78 -21.22 -4.40
CA ALA A 301 -1.65 -21.79 -3.39
C ALA A 301 -3.13 -21.41 -3.62
N SER A 302 -4.07 -22.17 -3.06
CA SER A 302 -5.51 -21.97 -3.28
C SER A 302 -6.00 -20.58 -2.83
N ASN A 303 -5.37 -19.99 -1.82
CA ASN A 303 -5.68 -18.68 -1.26
C ASN A 303 -4.88 -17.52 -1.90
N GLU A 304 -4.02 -17.79 -2.91
CA GLU A 304 -3.34 -16.70 -3.60
C GLU A 304 -4.27 -15.96 -4.57
N SER A 305 -4.21 -14.63 -4.56
CA SER A 305 -5.14 -13.71 -5.26
C SER A 305 -5.45 -14.10 -6.70
N ARG A 306 -4.43 -14.42 -7.52
CA ARG A 306 -4.68 -14.77 -8.93
C ARG A 306 -5.40 -16.08 -9.10
N ARG A 307 -5.22 -17.02 -8.17
CA ARG A 307 -5.92 -18.30 -8.17
C ARG A 307 -7.34 -18.14 -7.65
N VAL A 308 -7.54 -17.39 -6.57
CA VAL A 308 -8.87 -17.06 -6.02
C VAL A 308 -9.76 -16.43 -7.08
N TRP A 309 -9.25 -15.38 -7.76
CA TRP A 309 -10.02 -14.57 -8.71
C TRP A 309 -9.91 -15.04 -10.17
N ARG A 310 -9.35 -16.22 -10.44
CA ARG A 310 -9.08 -16.72 -11.81
C ARG A 310 -10.32 -16.70 -12.70
N HIS A 311 -11.44 -17.21 -12.20
CA HIS A 311 -12.66 -17.33 -13.01
C HIS A 311 -13.27 -15.95 -13.31
N VAL A 312 -13.27 -15.05 -12.35
CA VAL A 312 -13.69 -13.64 -12.57
C VAL A 312 -12.78 -12.99 -13.63
N THR A 313 -11.47 -13.17 -13.50
CA THR A 313 -10.49 -12.62 -14.45
C THR A 313 -10.68 -13.16 -15.86
N CYS A 314 -10.89 -14.47 -16.01
CA CYS A 314 -11.11 -15.10 -17.32
C CYS A 314 -12.39 -14.58 -17.98
N ALA A 315 -13.51 -14.53 -17.24
CA ALA A 315 -14.77 -14.01 -17.74
C ALA A 315 -14.66 -12.54 -18.17
N LEU A 316 -14.02 -11.67 -17.34
CA LEU A 316 -13.78 -10.27 -17.72
C LEU A 316 -12.91 -10.12 -18.97
N ARG A 317 -11.90 -10.97 -19.17
CA ARG A 317 -11.08 -10.97 -20.39
C ARG A 317 -11.87 -11.41 -21.63
N ALA A 318 -12.82 -12.29 -21.45
CA ALA A 318 -13.75 -12.74 -22.49
C ALA A 318 -14.92 -11.75 -22.72
N ALA A 319 -14.94 -10.61 -22.00
CA ALA A 319 -16.05 -9.65 -21.97
C ALA A 319 -17.40 -10.27 -21.52
N ASP A 320 -17.36 -11.39 -20.82
CA ASP A 320 -18.52 -12.06 -20.21
C ASP A 320 -18.80 -11.43 -18.83
N CYS A 321 -19.67 -10.45 -18.81
CA CYS A 321 -20.02 -9.72 -17.59
C CYS A 321 -20.88 -10.55 -16.63
N ASP A 322 -21.72 -11.42 -17.16
CA ASP A 322 -22.60 -12.26 -16.36
C ASP A 322 -21.83 -13.41 -15.69
N GLY A 323 -20.94 -14.07 -16.44
CA GLY A 323 -20.02 -15.04 -15.90
C GLY A 323 -19.06 -14.46 -14.87
N ALA A 324 -18.55 -13.24 -15.09
CA ALA A 324 -17.72 -12.54 -14.11
C ALA A 324 -18.48 -12.23 -12.83
N THR A 325 -19.75 -11.83 -12.95
CA THR A 325 -20.61 -11.54 -11.79
C THR A 325 -20.94 -12.82 -11.02
N ALA A 326 -21.27 -13.91 -11.70
CA ALA A 326 -21.54 -15.21 -11.10
C ALA A 326 -20.29 -15.74 -10.35
N ALA A 327 -19.14 -15.72 -11.01
CA ALA A 327 -17.87 -16.16 -10.39
C ALA A 327 -17.50 -15.32 -9.16
N LYS A 328 -17.70 -13.99 -9.22
CA LYS A 328 -17.48 -13.11 -8.07
C LYS A 328 -18.41 -13.45 -6.90
N ARG A 329 -19.71 -13.65 -7.18
CA ARG A 329 -20.69 -14.05 -6.14
C ARG A 329 -20.31 -15.37 -5.47
N ALA A 330 -19.78 -16.35 -6.23
CA ALA A 330 -19.33 -17.61 -5.68
C ALA A 330 -18.19 -17.42 -4.67
N VAL A 331 -17.15 -16.64 -5.01
CA VAL A 331 -16.04 -16.33 -4.08
C VAL A 331 -16.55 -15.63 -2.83
N GLU A 332 -17.40 -14.62 -2.99
CA GLU A 332 -17.98 -13.89 -1.85
C GLU A 332 -18.89 -14.74 -0.98
N GLN A 333 -19.61 -15.72 -1.57
CA GLN A 333 -20.46 -16.63 -0.81
C GLN A 333 -19.63 -17.62 0.00
N THR A 334 -18.63 -18.25 -0.61
CA THR A 334 -17.69 -19.13 0.10
C THR A 334 -17.10 -18.44 1.32
N GLN A 335 -16.61 -17.20 1.16
CA GLN A 335 -16.07 -16.44 2.30
C GLN A 335 -17.10 -16.20 3.40
N ARG A 336 -18.36 -15.87 3.04
CA ARG A 336 -19.44 -15.69 4.03
C ARG A 336 -19.73 -16.97 4.81
N ASP A 337 -19.72 -18.11 4.13
CA ASP A 337 -20.01 -19.39 4.77
C ASP A 337 -18.86 -19.82 5.68
N GLU A 338 -17.61 -19.66 5.24
CA GLU A 338 -16.43 -19.88 6.08
C GLU A 338 -16.40 -18.93 7.30
N ALA A 339 -16.78 -17.66 7.13
CA ALA A 339 -16.87 -16.72 8.25
C ALA A 339 -17.92 -17.12 9.28
N LYS A 340 -19.07 -17.69 8.85
CA LYS A 340 -20.09 -18.24 9.76
C LYS A 340 -19.57 -19.45 10.52
N LEU A 341 -18.86 -20.36 9.84
CA LEU A 341 -18.27 -21.54 10.48
C LEU A 341 -17.24 -21.14 11.55
N ARG A 342 -16.31 -20.22 11.23
CA ARG A 342 -15.35 -19.70 12.21
C ARG A 342 -16.03 -19.04 13.41
N LEU A 343 -17.08 -18.26 13.17
CA LEU A 343 -17.82 -17.64 14.27
C LEU A 343 -18.49 -18.69 15.17
N ALA A 344 -19.04 -19.75 14.58
CA ALA A 344 -19.68 -20.84 15.33
C ALA A 344 -18.68 -21.69 16.14
N SER A 345 -17.47 -21.93 15.57
CA SER A 345 -16.40 -22.67 16.27
C SER A 345 -15.61 -21.82 17.26
N GLY A 346 -15.76 -20.49 17.26
CA GLY A 346 -14.94 -19.58 18.07
C GLY A 346 -13.48 -19.48 17.60
N GLU A 347 -13.17 -20.04 16.43
CA GLU A 347 -11.83 -20.05 15.84
C GLU A 347 -11.43 -18.64 15.36
N ARG A 348 -10.23 -18.22 15.72
CA ARG A 348 -9.63 -16.98 15.21
C ARG A 348 -8.79 -17.27 13.98
N TRP A 349 -8.81 -16.33 13.03
CA TRP A 349 -7.90 -16.40 11.89
C TRP A 349 -6.44 -16.29 12.36
N ASN A 350 -5.62 -17.27 11.96
CA ASN A 350 -4.18 -17.22 12.22
C ASN A 350 -3.48 -16.58 11.02
N THR A 351 -2.89 -15.40 11.24
CA THR A 351 -2.22 -14.63 10.19
C THR A 351 -0.91 -15.29 9.78
N GLN A 352 -0.53 -15.15 8.50
CA GLN A 352 0.71 -15.72 7.93
C GLN A 352 1.80 -14.67 7.70
N VAL A 353 1.47 -13.38 7.77
CA VAL A 353 2.35 -12.24 7.43
C VAL A 353 2.68 -11.37 8.64
N THR A 354 2.21 -11.72 9.81
CA THR A 354 2.49 -10.98 11.06
C THR A 354 3.39 -11.76 11.98
#